data_b808b1ff4cd03c4c852b7b4533ca724d
#
_entry.id   b808b1ff4cd03c4c852b7b4533ca724d
#
_cell.length_a   1.000
_cell.length_b   1.000
_cell.length_c   1.000
_cell.angle_alpha   90.00
_cell.angle_beta   90.00
_cell.angle_gamma   90.00
#
_symmetry.space_group_name_H-M   'P 1'
#
loop_
_entity.id
_entity.type
_entity.pdbx_description
1 polymer ?
#
loop_
_entity_poly.entity_id
_entity_poly.type
_entity_poly.pdbx_seq_one_letter_code
_entity_poly.pdbx_strand_id
1 'polypeptide(L)'
;MVSRELVQQLFSAHYIKRWNDRLRPIDFVEFDKAAHKMFIAYVLGACQERICPVQWRDIIEGGFFSLLQKTVLTDLKPTVIAMIKQDKEKHRQLNEYVFAQLDPLLAPLGGGLIDRFHTFFSKEELSLESRILEAS
;
A
#
# COMPACT_ATOMS: atom_id res chain seq x y z
N MET A 1 -17.55 -11.56 -1.01
CA MET A 1 -17.96 -11.11 -2.37
C MET A 1 -17.34 -9.75 -2.65
N VAL A 2 -16.76 -9.58 -3.81
CA VAL A 2 -16.13 -8.30 -4.20
C VAL A 2 -17.26 -7.29 -4.53
N SER A 3 -17.24 -6.12 -3.88
CA SER A 3 -18.22 -5.08 -4.12
C SER A 3 -17.83 -4.18 -5.30
N ARG A 4 -18.83 -3.56 -5.92
CA ARG A 4 -18.62 -2.58 -6.99
C ARG A 4 -17.78 -1.40 -6.49
N GLU A 5 -18.02 -0.96 -5.27
CA GLU A 5 -17.36 0.18 -4.64
C GLU A 5 -15.86 -0.10 -4.47
N LEU A 6 -15.48 -1.32 -4.07
CA LEU A 6 -14.08 -1.71 -3.97
C LEU A 6 -13.40 -1.69 -5.36
N VAL A 7 -14.07 -2.22 -6.39
CA VAL A 7 -13.54 -2.20 -7.76
C VAL A 7 -13.36 -0.78 -8.25
N GLN A 8 -14.33 0.11 -8.00
CA GLN A 8 -14.21 1.53 -8.35
C GLN A 8 -13.05 2.20 -7.63
N GLN A 9 -12.85 1.90 -6.35
CA GLN A 9 -11.73 2.43 -5.57
C GLN A 9 -10.38 2.00 -6.17
N LEU A 10 -10.23 0.74 -6.56
CA LEU A 10 -9.03 0.24 -7.22
C LEU A 10 -8.79 0.90 -8.57
N PHE A 11 -9.84 1.04 -9.38
CA PHE A 11 -9.73 1.69 -10.69
C PHE A 11 -9.39 3.18 -10.59
N SER A 12 -9.70 3.83 -9.45
CA SER A 12 -9.30 5.22 -9.25
C SER A 12 -7.78 5.42 -9.33
N ALA A 13 -6.99 4.39 -9.03
CA ALA A 13 -5.54 4.43 -9.17
C ALA A 13 -5.07 4.65 -10.61
N HIS A 14 -5.90 4.35 -11.60
CA HIS A 14 -5.61 4.62 -13.01
C HIS A 14 -5.55 6.12 -13.31
N TYR A 15 -6.26 6.94 -12.56
CA TYR A 15 -6.29 8.39 -12.75
C TYR A 15 -5.21 9.13 -11.95
N ILE A 16 -4.45 8.44 -11.09
CA ILE A 16 -3.35 9.03 -10.33
C ILE A 16 -2.10 9.04 -11.18
N LYS A 17 -1.75 10.22 -11.69
CA LYS A 17 -0.53 10.39 -12.48
C LYS A 17 0.67 10.58 -11.56
N ARG A 18 1.77 9.92 -11.89
CA ARG A 18 3.05 10.04 -11.19
C ARG A 18 4.13 10.52 -12.15
N TRP A 19 5.08 11.27 -11.62
CA TRP A 19 6.25 11.76 -12.36
C TRP A 19 5.90 12.76 -13.48
N ASN A 20 4.91 13.62 -13.22
CA ASN A 20 4.48 14.66 -14.16
C ASN A 20 5.55 15.71 -14.45
N ASP A 21 6.61 15.78 -13.62
CA ASP A 21 7.74 16.69 -13.72
C ASP A 21 8.82 16.25 -14.73
N ARG A 22 8.66 15.05 -15.34
CA ARG A 22 9.62 14.50 -16.31
C ARG A 22 8.95 14.24 -17.66
N LEU A 23 9.65 14.62 -18.72
CA LEU A 23 9.25 14.27 -20.09
C LEU A 23 9.33 12.76 -20.28
N ARG A 24 8.21 12.15 -20.64
CA ARG A 24 8.11 10.71 -20.89
C ARG A 24 7.23 10.47 -22.12
N PRO A 25 7.56 9.43 -22.90
CA PRO A 25 6.75 9.07 -24.06
C PRO A 25 5.36 8.52 -23.70
N ILE A 26 5.18 8.05 -22.47
CA ILE A 26 3.93 7.46 -21.97
C ILE A 26 3.65 7.99 -20.57
N ASP A 27 2.39 8.33 -20.29
CA ASP A 27 1.94 8.67 -18.94
C ASP A 27 1.93 7.44 -18.04
N PHE A 28 2.65 7.51 -16.92
CA PHE A 28 2.60 6.48 -15.86
C PHE A 28 1.57 6.87 -14.82
N VAL A 29 0.67 5.94 -14.52
CA VAL A 29 -0.31 6.06 -13.43
C VAL A 29 0.09 5.17 -12.25
N GLU A 30 -0.51 5.40 -11.09
CA GLU A 30 -0.20 4.63 -9.88
C GLU A 30 -0.53 3.15 -10.04
N PHE A 31 -1.57 2.83 -10.80
CA PHE A 31 -1.95 1.44 -11.09
C PHE A 31 -0.85 0.70 -11.87
N ASP A 32 -0.26 1.34 -12.88
CA ASP A 32 0.85 0.76 -13.65
C ASP A 32 2.07 0.48 -12.78
N LYS A 33 2.37 1.41 -11.88
CA LYS A 33 3.47 1.28 -10.93
C LYS A 33 3.24 0.12 -9.97
N ALA A 34 2.03 -0.04 -9.47
CA ALA A 34 1.67 -1.15 -8.59
C ALA A 34 1.79 -2.49 -9.33
N ALA A 35 1.30 -2.58 -10.55
CA ALA A 35 1.42 -3.78 -11.38
C ALA A 35 2.89 -4.14 -11.64
N HIS A 36 3.72 -3.16 -11.96
CA HIS A 36 5.16 -3.34 -12.18
C HIS A 36 5.85 -3.89 -10.93
N LYS A 37 5.55 -3.34 -9.76
CA LYS A 37 6.06 -3.83 -8.48
C LYS A 37 5.65 -5.28 -8.20
N MET A 38 4.41 -5.65 -8.54
CA MET A 38 3.93 -7.01 -8.36
C MET A 38 4.65 -8.01 -9.28
N PHE A 39 4.97 -7.63 -10.51
CA PHE A 39 5.80 -8.45 -11.39
C PHE A 39 7.19 -8.70 -10.80
N ILE A 40 7.84 -7.65 -10.32
CA ILE A 40 9.17 -7.76 -9.69
C ILE A 40 9.08 -8.66 -8.45
N ALA A 41 8.08 -8.46 -7.61
CA ALA A 41 7.87 -9.26 -6.39
C ALA A 41 7.65 -10.74 -6.73
N TYR A 42 6.89 -11.03 -7.79
CA TYR A 42 6.69 -12.40 -8.25
C TYR A 42 8.00 -13.06 -8.69
N VAL A 43 8.79 -12.39 -9.52
CA VAL A 43 10.06 -12.92 -10.00
C VAL A 43 11.02 -13.18 -8.85
N LEU A 44 11.17 -12.23 -7.94
CA LEU A 44 12.04 -12.38 -6.77
C LEU A 44 11.57 -13.51 -5.86
N GLY A 45 10.26 -13.59 -5.60
CA GLY A 45 9.67 -14.65 -4.80
C GLY A 45 9.86 -16.03 -5.43
N ALA A 46 9.67 -16.15 -6.73
CA ALA A 46 9.87 -17.41 -7.46
C ALA A 46 11.35 -17.87 -7.41
N CYS A 47 12.28 -16.93 -7.48
CA CYS A 47 13.70 -17.24 -7.30
C CYS A 47 14.01 -17.68 -5.86
N GLN A 48 13.45 -17.02 -4.87
CA GLN A 48 13.64 -17.32 -3.46
C GLN A 48 13.01 -18.65 -3.05
N GLU A 49 11.91 -19.04 -3.66
CA GLU A 49 11.18 -20.28 -3.37
C GLU A 49 12.02 -21.54 -3.59
N ARG A 50 13.07 -21.45 -4.42
CA ARG A 50 14.06 -22.53 -4.60
C ARG A 50 14.91 -22.76 -3.35
N ILE A 51 15.00 -21.77 -2.47
CA ILE A 51 15.84 -21.77 -1.27
C ILE A 51 14.99 -21.97 -0.02
N CYS A 52 13.88 -21.22 0.08
CA CYS A 52 12.98 -21.27 1.24
C CYS A 52 11.53 -21.00 0.82
N PRO A 53 10.53 -21.47 1.58
CA PRO A 53 9.13 -21.20 1.32
C PRO A 53 8.83 -19.69 1.31
N VAL A 54 8.02 -19.25 0.35
CA VAL A 54 7.62 -17.85 0.20
C VAL A 54 6.15 -17.69 0.62
N GLN A 55 5.89 -16.66 1.42
CA GLN A 55 4.54 -16.29 1.84
C GLN A 55 3.86 -15.45 0.76
N TRP A 56 3.36 -16.10 -0.28
CA TRP A 56 2.72 -15.44 -1.42
C TRP A 56 1.55 -14.56 -1.02
N ARG A 57 0.76 -14.99 -0.03
CA ARG A 57 -0.35 -14.20 0.48
C ARG A 57 0.12 -12.84 0.99
N ASP A 58 1.18 -12.81 1.78
CA ASP A 58 1.71 -11.57 2.36
C ASP A 58 2.22 -10.62 1.28
N ILE A 59 2.85 -11.16 0.24
CA ILE A 59 3.34 -10.36 -0.89
C ILE A 59 2.17 -9.75 -1.67
N ILE A 60 1.18 -10.54 -2.00
CA ILE A 60 0.02 -10.10 -2.79
C ILE A 60 -0.83 -9.11 -1.98
N GLU A 61 -1.16 -9.44 -0.74
CA GLU A 61 -1.95 -8.57 0.13
C GLU A 61 -1.21 -7.26 0.43
N GLY A 62 0.11 -7.32 0.66
CA GLY A 62 0.92 -6.13 0.89
C GLY A 62 0.90 -5.16 -0.29
N GLY A 63 1.03 -5.66 -1.51
CA GLY A 63 0.90 -4.86 -2.73
C GLY A 63 -0.50 -4.27 -2.89
N PHE A 64 -1.53 -5.06 -2.62
CA PHE A 64 -2.93 -4.65 -2.66
C PHE A 64 -3.24 -3.56 -1.64
N PHE A 65 -2.82 -3.74 -0.39
CA PHE A 65 -3.03 -2.77 0.68
C PHE A 65 -2.31 -1.45 0.41
N SER A 66 -1.07 -1.51 -0.09
CA SER A 66 -0.32 -0.32 -0.48
C SER A 66 -1.01 0.46 -1.60
N LEU A 67 -1.56 -0.23 -2.59
CA LEU A 67 -2.31 0.40 -3.67
C LEU A 67 -3.57 1.09 -3.15
N LEU A 68 -4.34 0.42 -2.29
CA LEU A 68 -5.54 0.99 -1.68
C LEU A 68 -5.22 2.24 -0.85
N GLN A 69 -4.16 2.20 -0.05
CA GLN A 69 -3.71 3.36 0.72
C GLN A 69 -3.47 4.56 -0.20
N LYS A 70 -2.81 4.35 -1.31
CA LYS A 70 -2.51 5.42 -2.27
C LYS A 70 -3.75 6.00 -2.92
N THR A 71 -4.77 5.20 -3.15
CA THR A 71 -6.04 5.70 -3.70
C THR A 71 -6.76 6.63 -2.74
N VAL A 72 -6.63 6.41 -1.44
CA VAL A 72 -7.21 7.27 -0.39
C VAL A 72 -6.39 8.55 -0.19
N LEU A 73 -5.05 8.45 -0.31
CA LEU A 73 -4.11 9.55 -0.05
C LEU A 73 -3.69 10.30 -1.32
N THR A 74 -4.50 10.29 -2.38
CA THR A 74 -4.19 10.92 -3.67
C THR A 74 -3.88 12.41 -3.57
N ASP A 75 -4.55 13.12 -2.68
CA ASP A 75 -4.40 14.57 -2.52
C ASP A 75 -3.12 14.98 -1.80
N LEU A 76 -2.44 14.03 -1.17
CA LEU A 76 -1.20 14.27 -0.45
C LEU A 76 0.01 13.97 -1.33
N LYS A 77 0.93 14.92 -1.40
CA LYS A 77 2.20 14.70 -2.08
C LYS A 77 3.06 13.68 -1.32
N PRO A 78 3.84 12.84 -2.03
CA PRO A 78 4.72 11.86 -1.37
C PRO A 78 5.64 12.43 -0.30
N THR A 79 6.14 13.67 -0.51
CA THR A 79 6.98 14.37 0.47
C THR A 79 6.22 14.68 1.75
N VAL A 80 4.94 15.09 1.64
CA VAL A 80 4.09 15.37 2.80
C VAL A 80 3.80 14.07 3.57
N ILE A 81 3.50 12.99 2.87
CA ILE A 81 3.28 11.67 3.48
C ILE A 81 4.54 11.23 4.24
N ALA A 82 5.72 11.39 3.67
CA ALA A 82 6.99 11.06 4.32
C ALA A 82 7.20 11.87 5.60
N MET A 83 6.86 13.16 5.59
CA MET A 83 6.94 14.01 6.79
C MET A 83 5.95 13.56 7.87
N ILE A 84 4.73 13.22 7.50
CA ILE A 84 3.72 12.72 8.44
C ILE A 84 4.19 11.41 9.09
N LYS A 85 4.79 10.52 8.32
CA LYS A 85 5.29 9.22 8.80
C LYS A 85 6.47 9.34 9.77
N GLN A 86 7.15 10.47 9.82
CA GLN A 86 8.22 10.73 10.80
C GLN A 86 7.68 11.03 12.20
N ASP A 87 6.44 11.48 12.31
CA ASP A 87 5.76 11.74 13.57
C ASP A 87 4.81 10.57 13.87
N LYS A 88 5.09 9.84 14.95
CA LYS A 88 4.33 8.64 15.34
C LYS A 88 2.84 8.89 15.47
N GLU A 89 2.45 9.97 16.16
CA GLU A 89 1.04 10.29 16.38
C GLU A 89 0.34 10.67 15.07
N LYS A 90 0.99 11.46 14.24
CA LYS A 90 0.44 11.82 12.93
C LYS A 90 0.35 10.62 11.99
N HIS A 91 1.33 9.73 12.03
CA HIS A 91 1.31 8.48 11.26
C HIS A 91 0.13 7.60 11.70
N ARG A 92 -0.10 7.47 13.00
CA ARG A 92 -1.24 6.73 13.53
C ARG A 92 -2.57 7.34 13.08
N GLN A 93 -2.72 8.65 13.16
CA GLN A 93 -3.92 9.35 12.69
C GLN A 93 -4.15 9.17 11.18
N LEU A 94 -3.09 9.19 10.39
CA LEU A 94 -3.15 8.91 8.95
C LEU A 94 -3.67 7.51 8.68
N ASN A 95 -3.15 6.51 9.38
CA ASN A 95 -3.60 5.13 9.24
C ASN A 95 -5.05 4.94 9.68
N GLU A 96 -5.47 5.57 10.77
CA GLU A 96 -6.87 5.56 11.21
C GLU A 96 -7.81 6.13 10.15
N TYR A 97 -7.41 7.22 9.52
CA TYR A 97 -8.17 7.80 8.42
C TYR A 97 -8.30 6.83 7.23
N VAL A 98 -7.20 6.19 6.83
CA VAL A 98 -7.19 5.20 5.74
C VAL A 98 -8.10 4.01 6.10
N PHE A 99 -8.04 3.51 7.32
CA PHE A 99 -8.90 2.42 7.79
C PHE A 99 -10.37 2.81 7.75
N ALA A 100 -10.72 4.01 8.21
CA ALA A 100 -12.11 4.49 8.18
C ALA A 100 -12.66 4.53 6.75
N GLN A 101 -11.84 4.85 5.76
CA GLN A 101 -12.25 4.91 4.36
C GLN A 101 -12.34 3.52 3.71
N LEU A 102 -11.46 2.60 4.06
CA LEU A 102 -11.31 1.32 3.35
C LEU A 102 -11.96 0.14 4.06
N ASP A 103 -12.08 0.13 5.38
CA ASP A 103 -12.69 -0.98 6.12
C ASP A 103 -14.10 -1.35 5.62
N PRO A 104 -15.00 -0.39 5.34
CA PRO A 104 -16.31 -0.74 4.78
C PRO A 104 -16.25 -1.42 3.41
N LEU A 105 -15.23 -1.14 2.61
CA LEU A 105 -15.03 -1.75 1.30
C LEU A 105 -14.44 -3.15 1.40
N LEU A 106 -13.64 -3.42 2.42
CA LEU A 106 -12.96 -4.69 2.64
C LEU A 106 -13.82 -5.68 3.45
N ALA A 107 -14.73 -5.18 4.28
CA ALA A 107 -15.57 -6.02 5.14
C ALA A 107 -16.34 -7.12 4.37
N PRO A 108 -16.94 -6.88 3.18
CA PRO A 108 -17.65 -7.91 2.44
C PRO A 108 -16.78 -9.08 1.97
N LEU A 109 -15.46 -8.91 1.90
CA LEU A 109 -14.54 -9.96 1.49
C LEU A 109 -14.34 -11.02 2.57
N GLY A 110 -14.52 -10.68 3.85
CA GLY A 110 -14.39 -11.59 4.98
C GLY A 110 -13.00 -12.19 5.16
N GLY A 111 -12.91 -13.34 5.82
CA GLY A 111 -11.67 -14.12 5.92
C GLY A 111 -10.54 -13.48 6.73
N GLY A 112 -10.84 -12.55 7.64
CA GLY A 112 -9.83 -11.86 8.44
C GLY A 112 -9.01 -10.84 7.68
N LEU A 113 -9.46 -10.43 6.49
CA LEU A 113 -8.74 -9.49 5.63
C LEU A 113 -8.52 -8.13 6.30
N ILE A 114 -9.52 -7.61 7.01
CA ILE A 114 -9.40 -6.33 7.75
C ILE A 114 -8.32 -6.43 8.82
N ASP A 115 -8.26 -7.52 9.58
CA ASP A 115 -7.23 -7.71 10.60
C ASP A 115 -5.83 -7.73 9.99
N ARG A 116 -5.65 -8.42 8.86
CA ARG A 116 -4.38 -8.43 8.13
C ARG A 116 -4.02 -7.06 7.57
N PHE A 117 -5.02 -6.32 7.09
CA PHE A 117 -4.87 -4.95 6.61
C PHE A 117 -4.36 -4.01 7.71
N HIS A 118 -5.00 -4.03 8.87
CA HIS A 118 -4.57 -3.23 10.04
C HIS A 118 -3.17 -3.65 10.52
N THR A 119 -2.90 -4.94 10.57
CA THR A 119 -1.59 -5.47 10.98
C THR A 119 -0.47 -5.03 10.04
N PHE A 120 -0.72 -5.01 8.75
CA PHE A 120 0.27 -4.56 7.75
C PHE A 120 0.75 -3.13 8.03
N PHE A 121 -0.15 -2.21 8.28
CA PHE A 121 0.21 -0.81 8.56
C PHE A 121 0.75 -0.61 9.97
N SER A 122 0.32 -1.40 10.95
CA SER A 122 0.88 -1.38 12.30
C SER A 122 2.34 -1.83 12.32
N LYS A 123 2.71 -2.82 11.51
CA LYS A 123 4.12 -3.24 11.34
C LYS A 123 4.97 -2.13 10.71
N GLU A 124 4.42 -1.36 9.80
CA GLU A 124 5.12 -0.21 9.21
C GLU A 124 5.45 0.85 10.28
N GLU A 125 4.50 1.13 11.17
CA GLU A 125 4.73 2.04 12.30
C GLU A 125 5.84 1.55 13.23
N LEU A 126 5.82 0.29 13.62
CA LEU A 126 6.83 -0.33 14.50
C LEU A 126 8.22 -0.35 13.84
N SER A 127 8.29 -0.61 12.55
CA SER A 127 9.55 -0.57 11.78
C SER A 127 10.18 0.82 11.80
N LEU A 128 9.37 1.86 11.80
CA LEU A 128 9.86 3.24 11.89
C LEU A 128 10.43 3.53 13.28
N GLU A 129 9.77 3.06 14.34
CA GLU A 129 10.27 3.19 15.71
C GLU A 129 11.64 2.56 15.90
N SER A 130 11.84 1.35 15.37
CA SER A 130 13.12 0.66 15.43
C SER A 130 14.23 1.47 14.78
N ARG A 131 13.97 2.07 13.62
CA ARG A 131 14.94 2.89 12.89
C ARG A 131 15.31 4.17 13.64
N ILE A 132 14.32 4.79 14.31
CA ILE A 132 14.57 6.00 15.11
C ILE A 132 15.42 5.66 16.34
N LEU A 133 15.14 4.54 17.00
CA LEU A 133 15.91 4.08 18.16
C LEU A 133 17.34 3.69 17.78
N GLU A 134 17.55 3.06 16.62
CA GLU A 134 18.87 2.71 16.13
C GLU A 134 19.69 3.94 15.70
N ALA A 135 19.03 5.01 15.26
CA ALA A 135 19.67 6.26 14.83
C ALA A 135 19.99 7.20 15.99
N SER A 136 19.44 6.95 17.17
CA SER A 136 19.69 7.73 18.38
C SER A 136 20.67 7.03 19.32
#